data_934a8666fd6e0ba29d427fdc37a20898
#
_entry.id   934a8666fd6e0ba29d427fdc37a20898
#
_cell.length_a   1.000
_cell.length_b   1.000
_cell.length_c   1.000
_cell.angle_alpha   90.00
_cell.angle_beta   90.00
_cell.angle_gamma   90.00
#
_symmetry.space_group_name_H-M   'P 1'
#
loop_
_entity.id
_entity.type
_entity.pdbx_description
1 polymer ?
#
loop_
_entity_poly.entity_id
_entity_poly.type
_entity_poly.pdbx_seq_one_letter_code
_entity_poly.pdbx_strand_id
1 'polypeptide(L)'
;MDGKIFFSGGSMPNLNIFYDIKSPFIVENLWSESGCNYSRTLELWLEKLKSNKNSILNINLNDSNLNSKVFYNRWMVFILACSELFNYNNGNEYLIGHALLKRN
;
A
#
# COMPACT_ATOMS: atom_id res chain seq x y z
N MET A 1 4.83 5.42 -11.35
CA MET A 1 3.47 4.86 -11.45
C MET A 1 2.45 5.98 -11.45
N ASP A 2 1.46 5.86 -12.26
CA ASP A 2 0.41 6.87 -12.33
C ASP A 2 -0.62 6.60 -11.23
N GLY A 3 -0.78 7.57 -10.30
CA GLY A 3 -1.76 7.49 -9.22
C GLY A 3 -3.21 7.43 -9.70
N LYS A 4 -3.48 7.80 -10.94
CA LYS A 4 -4.82 7.77 -11.52
C LYS A 4 -5.39 6.37 -11.68
N ILE A 5 -4.54 5.34 -11.68
CA ILE A 5 -4.97 3.95 -11.82
C ILE A 5 -5.53 3.42 -10.49
N PHE A 6 -4.86 3.70 -9.37
CA PHE A 6 -5.19 3.15 -8.06
C PHE A 6 -5.58 4.21 -7.02
N PHE A 7 -4.92 5.36 -7.03
CA PHE A 7 -5.06 6.39 -6.00
C PHE A 7 -5.25 7.77 -6.63
N SER A 8 -6.32 7.91 -7.40
CA SER A 8 -6.62 9.20 -8.06
C SER A 8 -6.78 10.31 -7.02
N GLY A 9 -5.94 11.34 -7.14
CA GLY A 9 -5.95 12.46 -6.21
C GLY A 9 -5.37 12.18 -4.84
N GLY A 10 -4.78 10.98 -4.66
CA GLY A 10 -4.18 10.61 -3.38
C GLY A 10 -2.85 11.31 -3.12
N SER A 11 -2.52 11.45 -1.85
CA SER A 11 -1.23 11.99 -1.41
C SER A 11 -0.69 11.17 -0.25
N MET A 12 0.63 11.25 -0.07
CA MET A 12 1.28 10.56 1.06
C MET A 12 1.17 11.44 2.30
N PRO A 13 0.45 11.00 3.35
CA PRO A 13 0.27 11.82 4.55
C PRO A 13 1.54 11.85 5.40
N ASN A 14 1.64 12.88 6.22
CA ASN A 14 2.65 13.01 7.26
C ASN A 14 2.19 12.25 8.51
N LEU A 15 3.14 11.69 9.28
CA LEU A 15 2.84 10.98 10.52
C LEU A 15 2.05 11.84 11.52
N ASN A 16 2.30 13.14 11.54
CA ASN A 16 1.61 14.08 12.41
C ASN A 16 0.13 14.28 12.08
N ILE A 17 -0.35 13.70 10.99
CA ILE A 17 -1.76 13.79 10.60
C ILE A 17 -2.69 13.32 11.73
N PHE A 18 -2.25 12.38 12.56
CA PHE A 18 -3.05 11.88 13.67
C PHE A 18 -3.32 12.93 14.73
N TYR A 19 -2.46 13.94 14.84
CA TYR A 19 -2.68 15.07 15.74
C TYR A 19 -3.53 16.19 15.11
N ASP A 20 -3.52 16.27 13.79
CA ASP A 20 -4.18 17.37 13.06
C ASP A 20 -5.65 17.07 12.77
N ILE A 21 -6.05 15.82 12.79
CA ILE A 21 -7.42 15.41 12.50
C ILE A 21 -8.27 15.55 13.76
N LYS A 22 -9.39 16.25 13.63
CA LYS A 22 -10.38 16.30 14.70
C LYS A 22 -11.09 14.94 14.77
N SER A 23 -11.01 14.30 15.93
CA SER A 23 -11.51 12.95 16.11
C SER A 23 -11.91 12.76 17.58
N PRO A 24 -12.86 11.85 17.88
CA PRO A 24 -13.15 11.49 19.25
C PRO A 24 -12.03 10.68 19.91
N PHE A 25 -10.96 10.39 19.16
CA PHE A 25 -9.85 9.62 19.67
C PHE A 25 -8.67 10.52 20.03
N ILE A 26 -7.95 10.13 21.06
CA ILE A 26 -6.72 10.79 21.50
C ILE A 26 -5.56 9.89 21.11
N VAL A 27 -4.48 10.46 20.58
CA VAL A 27 -3.26 9.72 20.28
C VAL A 27 -2.55 9.40 21.60
N GLU A 28 -2.53 8.13 21.96
CA GLU A 28 -1.86 7.66 23.17
C GLU A 28 -0.39 7.40 22.90
N ASN A 29 -0.07 6.86 21.73
CA ASN A 29 1.30 6.62 21.30
C ASN A 29 1.39 6.72 19.78
N LEU A 30 2.51 7.21 19.29
CA LEU A 30 2.78 7.38 17.87
C LEU A 30 4.23 6.99 17.59
N TRP A 31 4.45 6.06 16.67
CA TRP A 31 5.80 5.65 16.31
C TRP A 31 5.86 5.27 14.84
N SER A 32 7.07 5.18 14.32
CA SER A 32 7.31 4.79 12.94
C SER A 32 8.30 3.64 12.85
N GLU A 33 8.22 2.91 11.75
CA GLU A 33 9.16 1.85 11.44
C GLU A 33 9.68 2.03 10.01
N SER A 34 10.82 1.39 9.72
CA SER A 34 11.45 1.46 8.40
C SER A 34 10.52 0.98 7.31
N GLY A 35 10.55 1.67 6.17
CA GLY A 35 9.85 1.23 4.97
C GLY A 35 10.32 -0.13 4.46
N CYS A 36 11.52 -0.56 4.82
CA CYS A 36 12.03 -1.89 4.45
C CYS A 36 11.12 -3.02 4.95
N ASN A 37 10.46 -2.84 6.09
CA ASN A 37 9.51 -3.82 6.61
C ASN A 37 8.33 -4.01 5.66
N TYR A 38 7.82 -2.90 5.12
CA TYR A 38 6.73 -2.98 4.14
C TYR A 38 7.21 -3.50 2.80
N SER A 39 8.40 -3.10 2.37
CA SER A 39 8.99 -3.64 1.14
C SER A 39 9.07 -5.16 1.18
N ARG A 40 9.50 -5.72 2.32
CA ARG A 40 9.55 -7.17 2.51
C ARG A 40 8.16 -7.81 2.45
N THR A 41 7.18 -7.18 3.08
CA THR A 41 5.79 -7.63 3.03
C THR A 41 5.27 -7.64 1.59
N LEU A 42 5.56 -6.59 0.83
CA LEU A 42 5.15 -6.48 -0.56
C LEU A 42 5.80 -7.55 -1.44
N GLU A 43 7.05 -7.89 -1.17
CA GLU A 43 7.72 -8.99 -1.88
C GLU A 43 7.03 -10.33 -1.62
N LEU A 44 6.60 -10.59 -0.38
CA LEU A 44 5.85 -11.80 -0.04
C LEU A 44 4.47 -11.80 -0.71
N TRP A 45 3.81 -10.67 -0.76
CA TRP A 45 2.53 -10.54 -1.47
C TRP A 45 2.70 -10.79 -2.97
N LEU A 46 3.83 -10.32 -3.54
CA LEU A 46 4.12 -10.55 -4.95
C LEU A 46 4.32 -12.05 -5.25
N GLU A 47 5.00 -12.78 -4.36
CA GLU A 47 5.15 -14.22 -4.49
C GLU A 47 3.78 -14.92 -4.46
N LYS A 48 2.90 -14.52 -3.55
CA LYS A 48 1.53 -15.06 -3.48
C LYS A 48 0.73 -14.73 -4.74
N LEU A 49 0.87 -13.52 -5.25
CA LEU A 49 0.21 -13.11 -6.48
C LEU A 49 0.63 -14.01 -7.63
N LYS A 50 1.94 -14.25 -7.78
CA LYS A 50 2.49 -15.10 -8.84
C LYS A 50 2.04 -16.54 -8.69
N SER A 51 2.03 -17.09 -7.48
CA SER A 51 1.63 -18.47 -7.24
C SER A 51 0.14 -18.71 -7.46
N ASN A 52 -0.68 -17.67 -7.38
CA ASN A 52 -2.12 -17.72 -7.61
C ASN A 52 -2.53 -17.15 -8.97
N LYS A 53 -1.58 -17.04 -9.90
CA LYS A 53 -1.82 -16.41 -11.20
C LYS A 53 -3.01 -17.01 -11.93
N ASN A 54 -3.06 -18.34 -12.00
CA ASN A 54 -4.12 -19.03 -12.75
C ASN A 54 -5.51 -18.77 -12.15
N SER A 55 -5.61 -18.77 -10.82
CA SER A 55 -6.85 -18.45 -10.12
C SER A 55 -7.30 -17.02 -10.40
N ILE A 56 -6.36 -16.10 -10.40
CA ILE A 56 -6.65 -14.68 -10.65
C ILE A 56 -7.08 -14.46 -12.09
N LEU A 57 -6.43 -15.11 -13.04
CA LEU A 57 -6.77 -15.00 -14.46
C LEU A 57 -8.16 -15.55 -14.77
N ASN A 58 -8.68 -16.45 -13.91
CA ASN A 58 -10.01 -17.02 -14.06
C ASN A 58 -11.10 -16.19 -13.38
N ILE A 59 -10.75 -15.09 -12.70
CA ILE A 59 -11.75 -14.21 -12.09
C ILE A 59 -12.53 -13.50 -13.19
N ASN A 60 -13.85 -13.55 -13.08
CA ASN A 60 -14.74 -12.85 -13.99
C ASN A 60 -14.92 -11.42 -13.51
N LEU A 61 -14.31 -10.48 -14.24
CA LEU A 61 -14.42 -9.06 -13.93
C LEU A 61 -15.65 -8.47 -14.61
N ASN A 62 -16.42 -7.69 -13.84
CA ASN A 62 -17.63 -7.05 -14.34
C ASN A 62 -17.34 -5.79 -15.16
N ASP A 63 -16.13 -5.30 -15.11
CA ASP A 63 -15.71 -4.13 -15.88
C ASP A 63 -15.30 -4.56 -17.29
N SER A 64 -16.02 -4.10 -18.30
CA SER A 64 -15.76 -4.45 -19.70
C SER A 64 -14.44 -3.88 -20.23
N ASN A 65 -13.86 -2.88 -19.57
CA ASN A 65 -12.61 -2.26 -19.98
C ASN A 65 -11.37 -2.96 -19.41
N LEU A 66 -11.57 -3.91 -18.50
CA LEU A 66 -10.49 -4.66 -17.88
C LEU A 66 -10.70 -6.15 -18.08
N ASN A 67 -9.71 -6.83 -18.65
CA ASN A 67 -9.66 -8.29 -18.59
C ASN A 67 -8.77 -8.72 -17.43
N SER A 68 -8.87 -9.98 -17.03
CA SER A 68 -8.15 -10.49 -15.85
C SER A 68 -6.63 -10.45 -16.03
N LYS A 69 -6.12 -10.59 -17.25
CA LYS A 69 -4.69 -10.49 -17.52
C LYS A 69 -4.16 -9.09 -17.28
N VAL A 70 -4.87 -8.06 -17.74
CA VAL A 70 -4.50 -6.67 -17.51
C VAL A 70 -4.58 -6.35 -16.03
N PHE A 71 -5.62 -6.81 -15.35
CA PHE A 71 -5.80 -6.64 -13.91
C PHE A 71 -4.62 -7.25 -13.13
N TYR A 72 -4.24 -8.49 -13.44
CA TYR A 72 -3.10 -9.16 -12.82
C TYR A 72 -1.81 -8.38 -13.03
N ASN A 73 -1.54 -7.95 -14.27
CA ASN A 73 -0.31 -7.23 -14.59
C ASN A 73 -0.23 -5.88 -13.89
N ARG A 74 -1.36 -5.17 -13.77
CA ARG A 74 -1.42 -3.90 -13.05
C ARG A 74 -1.10 -4.08 -11.57
N TRP A 75 -1.64 -5.11 -10.93
CA TRP A 75 -1.34 -5.39 -9.54
C TRP A 75 0.12 -5.78 -9.34
N MET A 76 0.68 -6.56 -10.25
CA MET A 76 2.08 -6.94 -10.18
C MET A 76 2.99 -5.70 -10.25
N VAL A 77 2.74 -4.81 -11.20
CA VAL A 77 3.51 -3.57 -11.36
C VAL A 77 3.33 -2.67 -10.13
N PHE A 78 2.11 -2.57 -9.62
CA PHE A 78 1.82 -1.76 -8.44
C PHE A 78 2.61 -2.24 -7.22
N ILE A 79 2.60 -3.55 -6.96
CA ILE A 79 3.32 -4.13 -5.81
C ILE A 79 4.82 -3.93 -5.96
N LEU A 80 5.36 -4.14 -7.17
CA LEU A 80 6.78 -3.91 -7.43
C LEU A 80 7.17 -2.45 -7.21
N ALA A 81 6.38 -1.52 -7.73
CA ALA A 81 6.64 -0.09 -7.58
C ALA A 81 6.60 0.33 -6.12
N CYS A 82 5.62 -0.16 -5.36
CA CYS A 82 5.52 0.14 -3.93
C CYS A 82 6.70 -0.46 -3.14
N SER A 83 7.12 -1.67 -3.49
CA SER A 83 8.28 -2.30 -2.85
C SER A 83 9.54 -1.47 -3.04
N GLU A 84 9.80 -1.00 -4.25
CA GLU A 84 10.94 -0.13 -4.54
C GLU A 84 10.84 1.20 -3.82
N LEU A 85 9.64 1.78 -3.78
CA LEU A 85 9.40 3.06 -3.12
C LEU A 85 9.73 2.98 -1.63
N PHE A 86 9.22 1.97 -0.94
CA PHE A 86 9.42 1.83 0.51
C PHE A 86 10.83 1.37 0.87
N ASN A 87 11.54 0.73 -0.06
CA ASN A 87 12.93 0.36 0.13
C ASN A 87 13.91 1.50 -0.19
N TYR A 88 13.45 2.57 -0.81
CA TYR A 88 14.26 3.70 -1.21
C TYR A 88 14.95 4.32 0.00
N ASN A 89 16.21 4.71 -0.17
CA ASN A 89 17.04 5.30 0.88
C ASN A 89 17.11 4.42 2.14
N ASN A 90 17.28 3.10 1.94
CA ASN A 90 17.33 2.09 3.00
C ASN A 90 16.08 2.08 3.90
N GLY A 91 14.93 2.43 3.31
CA GLY A 91 13.67 2.47 4.03
C GLY A 91 13.44 3.70 4.88
N ASN A 92 14.25 4.74 4.70
CA ASN A 92 14.18 5.95 5.53
C ASN A 92 13.35 7.07 4.91
N GLU A 93 12.99 6.96 3.62
CA GLU A 93 12.23 8.02 2.94
C GLU A 93 10.72 7.88 3.20
N TYR A 94 10.20 6.68 3.05
CA TYR A 94 8.79 6.40 3.29
C TYR A 94 8.67 5.39 4.42
N LEU A 95 8.06 5.82 5.51
CA LEU A 95 8.01 5.04 6.75
C LEU A 95 6.62 4.45 6.96
N ILE A 96 6.56 3.47 7.84
CA ILE A 96 5.29 2.91 8.31
C ILE A 96 4.95 3.58 9.63
N GLY A 97 3.80 4.26 9.67
CA GLY A 97 3.34 4.92 10.89
C GLY A 97 2.37 4.04 11.66
N HIS A 98 2.54 4.02 12.96
CA HIS A 98 1.65 3.31 13.88
C HIS A 98 1.11 4.29 14.89
N ALA A 99 -0.18 4.23 15.14
CA ALA A 99 -0.83 5.09 16.13
C ALA A 99 -1.67 4.24 17.07
N LEU A 100 -1.40 4.36 18.36
CA LEU A 100 -2.25 3.79 19.38
C LEU A 100 -3.21 4.88 19.83
N LEU A 101 -4.50 4.65 19.62
CA LEU A 101 -5.54 5.63 19.89
C LEU A 101 -6.37 5.20 21.09
N LYS A 102 -6.79 6.20 21.85
CA LYS A 102 -7.67 6.02 23.01
C LYS A 102 -8.93 6.83 22.76
N ARG A 103 -10.07 6.26 23.09
CA ARG A 103 -11.33 6.99 23.01
C ARG A 103 -11.40 8.03 24.12
N ASN A 104 -11.74 9.23 23.72
CA ASN A 104 -11.93 10.33 24.66
C ASN A 104 -13.23 10.19 25.45
#